data_8bbb00bbab2986fb339d8633125e139c
#
_entry.id   8bbb00bbab2986fb339d8633125e139c
#
_cell.length_a   1.000
_cell.length_b   1.000
_cell.length_c   1.000
_cell.angle_alpha   90.00
_cell.angle_beta   90.00
_cell.angle_gamma   90.00
#
_symmetry.space_group_name_H-M   'P 1'
#
loop_
_entity.id
_entity.type
_entity.pdbx_description
1 polymer ?
#
loop_
_entity_poly.entity_id
_entity_poly.type
_entity_poly.pdbx_seq_one_letter_code
_entity_poly.pdbx_strand_id
1 'polypeptide(L)'
;MTVMNIAIIVEGKNDKSRIRRVLDESIPIFCTFGTPGTVQLEKLRKQVGDKDVYIFTDNDSSGKRIRGILRDLFPDAEHIYTRRGYPGVEHTPEEYLIEQFEKAGLEQYIHYPIKYEEGI
;
A
#
# COMPACT_ATOMS: atom_id res chain seq x y z
N MET A 1 20.57 -5.77 -14.36
CA MET A 1 19.81 -5.76 -13.11
C MET A 1 18.41 -5.21 -13.35
N THR A 2 17.42 -5.93 -12.93
CA THR A 2 16.04 -5.50 -13.10
C THR A 2 15.65 -4.58 -11.94
N VAL A 3 15.24 -3.36 -12.25
CA VAL A 3 14.71 -2.43 -11.26
C VAL A 3 13.19 -2.60 -11.27
N MET A 4 12.62 -2.99 -10.14
CA MET A 4 11.19 -3.10 -10.03
C MET A 4 10.59 -1.69 -9.97
N ASN A 5 9.57 -1.48 -10.78
CA ASN A 5 8.90 -0.20 -10.90
C ASN A 5 7.51 -0.35 -10.28
N ILE A 6 7.39 -0.03 -9.01
CA ILE A 6 6.23 -0.34 -8.18
C ILE A 6 5.55 0.93 -7.72
N ALA A 7 4.24 0.88 -7.56
CA ALA A 7 3.44 1.94 -6.93
C ALA A 7 2.46 1.31 -5.96
N ILE A 8 2.30 1.93 -4.80
CA ILE A 8 1.30 1.53 -3.80
C ILE A 8 0.17 2.54 -3.85
N ILE A 9 -1.07 2.07 -3.80
CA ILE A 9 -2.25 2.95 -3.74
C ILE A 9 -2.98 2.68 -2.43
N VAL A 10 -3.20 3.74 -1.67
CA VAL A 10 -3.90 3.71 -0.38
C VAL A 10 -5.03 4.72 -0.36
N GLU A 11 -5.84 4.74 0.71
CA GLU A 11 -6.97 5.66 0.81
C GLU A 11 -6.58 7.05 1.27
N GLY A 12 -5.79 7.17 2.33
CA GLY A 12 -5.53 8.46 2.95
C GLY A 12 -4.09 8.72 3.30
N LYS A 13 -3.82 9.97 3.69
CA LYS A 13 -2.46 10.40 4.04
C LYS A 13 -1.93 9.73 5.31
N ASN A 14 -2.81 9.37 6.24
CA ASN A 14 -2.38 8.67 7.46
C ASN A 14 -1.95 7.24 7.15
N ASP A 15 -2.65 6.59 6.21
CA ASP A 15 -2.26 5.27 5.72
C ASP A 15 -0.89 5.36 5.06
N LYS A 16 -0.70 6.37 4.21
CA LYS A 16 0.57 6.62 3.54
C LYS A 16 1.70 6.84 4.55
N SER A 17 1.45 7.65 5.58
CA SER A 17 2.44 7.91 6.63
C SER A 17 2.83 6.63 7.36
N ARG A 18 1.85 5.79 7.68
CA ARG A 18 2.12 4.52 8.36
C ARG A 18 2.96 3.59 7.50
N ILE A 19 2.60 3.48 6.23
CA ILE A 19 3.33 2.62 5.30
C ILE A 19 4.74 3.17 5.04
N ARG A 20 4.88 4.48 4.96
CA ARG A 20 6.18 5.13 4.72
C ARG A 20 7.20 4.82 5.83
N ARG A 21 6.73 4.49 7.02
CA ARG A 21 7.62 4.10 8.11
C ARG A 21 8.28 2.75 7.91
N VAL A 22 7.66 1.88 7.11
CA VAL A 22 8.14 0.51 6.89
C VAL A 22 8.60 0.23 5.47
N LEU A 23 8.24 1.06 4.50
CA LEU A 23 8.67 0.90 3.11
C LEU A 23 9.66 1.98 2.70
N ASP A 24 10.61 1.58 1.88
CA ASP A 24 11.60 2.48 1.33
C ASP A 24 10.96 3.65 0.60
N GLU A 25 11.55 4.83 0.75
CA GLU A 25 11.02 6.06 0.17
C GLU A 25 11.07 6.08 -1.36
N SER A 26 11.82 5.18 -1.98
CA SER A 26 11.86 5.04 -3.43
C SER A 26 10.54 4.51 -4.00
N ILE A 27 9.70 3.90 -3.16
CA ILE A 27 8.40 3.38 -3.58
C ILE A 27 7.38 4.51 -3.53
N PRO A 28 6.80 4.96 -4.66
CA PRO A 28 5.76 5.97 -4.62
C PRO A 28 4.47 5.41 -4.03
N ILE A 29 3.82 6.23 -3.20
CA ILE A 29 2.56 5.88 -2.56
C ILE A 29 1.54 6.94 -2.96
N PHE A 30 0.47 6.53 -3.60
CA PHE A 30 -0.61 7.41 -4.05
C PHE A 30 -1.83 7.25 -3.17
N CYS A 31 -2.52 8.35 -2.89
CA CYS A 31 -3.73 8.35 -2.07
C CYS A 31 -4.94 8.67 -2.93
N THR A 32 -6.06 7.99 -2.66
CA THR A 32 -7.32 8.28 -3.35
C THR A 32 -8.11 9.37 -2.62
N PHE A 33 -7.85 9.58 -1.34
CA PHE A 33 -8.56 10.52 -0.48
C PHE A 33 -10.07 10.25 -0.48
N GLY A 34 -10.43 9.02 -0.22
CA GLY A 34 -11.81 8.53 -0.26
C GLY A 34 -12.14 7.91 -1.61
N THR A 35 -13.43 7.87 -1.95
CA THR A 35 -13.88 7.28 -3.20
C THR A 35 -13.54 8.20 -4.37
N PRO A 36 -12.66 7.76 -5.29
CA PRO A 36 -12.23 8.62 -6.38
C PRO A 36 -13.28 8.75 -7.47
N GLY A 37 -13.39 9.95 -8.05
CA GLY A 37 -14.23 10.20 -9.22
C GLY A 37 -13.46 9.98 -10.52
N THR A 38 -14.16 10.12 -11.64
CA THR A 38 -13.60 9.86 -12.98
C THR A 38 -12.35 10.67 -13.28
N VAL A 39 -12.38 11.97 -13.01
CA VAL A 39 -11.23 12.86 -13.28
C VAL A 39 -10.02 12.46 -12.44
N GLN A 40 -10.26 12.14 -11.19
CA GLN A 40 -9.23 11.72 -10.24
C GLN A 40 -8.59 10.39 -10.65
N LEU A 41 -9.41 9.46 -11.12
CA LEU A 41 -8.93 8.15 -11.61
C LEU A 41 -8.06 8.31 -12.86
N GLU A 42 -8.45 9.18 -13.78
CA GLU A 42 -7.66 9.48 -14.97
C GLU A 42 -6.30 10.03 -14.59
N LYS A 43 -6.28 10.97 -13.66
CA LYS A 43 -5.05 11.58 -13.16
C LYS A 43 -4.16 10.54 -12.50
N LEU A 44 -4.75 9.69 -11.68
CA LEU A 44 -4.04 8.61 -10.98
C LEU A 44 -3.42 7.65 -11.99
N ARG A 45 -4.16 7.27 -13.01
CA ARG A 45 -3.66 6.36 -14.05
C ARG A 45 -2.44 6.94 -14.74
N LYS A 46 -2.47 8.24 -15.04
CA LYS A 46 -1.33 8.92 -15.67
C LYS A 46 -0.13 8.98 -14.74
N GLN A 47 -0.35 9.27 -13.47
CA GLN A 47 0.74 9.36 -12.49
C GLN A 47 1.40 8.00 -12.24
N VAL A 48 0.61 6.95 -12.21
CA VAL A 48 1.11 5.60 -12.00
C VAL A 48 1.88 5.10 -13.23
N GLY A 49 1.37 5.43 -14.43
CA GLY A 49 2.00 5.00 -15.67
C GLY A 49 1.98 3.49 -15.81
N ASP A 50 3.13 2.91 -16.14
CA ASP A 50 3.27 1.47 -16.35
C ASP A 50 3.85 0.73 -15.13
N LYS A 51 3.83 1.37 -13.96
CA LYS A 51 4.31 0.73 -12.74
C LYS A 51 3.41 -0.44 -12.34
N ASP A 52 4.02 -1.40 -11.67
CA ASP A 52 3.28 -2.50 -11.07
C ASP A 52 2.55 -1.99 -9.85
N VAL A 53 1.24 -2.11 -9.84
CA VAL A 53 0.38 -1.52 -8.82
C VAL A 53 0.07 -2.51 -7.71
N TYR A 54 0.19 -2.03 -6.48
CA TYR A 54 -0.23 -2.75 -5.28
C TYR A 54 -1.31 -1.92 -4.60
N ILE A 55 -2.49 -2.48 -4.44
CA ILE A 55 -3.63 -1.79 -3.83
C ILE A 55 -3.72 -2.21 -2.36
N PHE A 56 -3.65 -1.25 -1.46
CA PHE A 56 -3.72 -1.51 -0.03
C PHE A 56 -4.74 -0.57 0.61
N THR A 57 -5.99 -0.98 0.59
CA THR A 57 -7.09 -0.24 1.20
C THR A 57 -7.57 -0.95 2.47
N ASP A 58 -8.38 -0.24 3.26
CA ASP A 58 -8.94 -0.81 4.47
C ASP A 58 -9.86 -2.00 4.15
N ASN A 59 -10.05 -2.85 5.13
CA ASN A 59 -10.89 -4.03 4.99
C ASN A 59 -12.27 -3.77 5.60
N ASP A 60 -12.84 -2.61 5.30
CA ASP A 60 -14.20 -2.24 5.67
C ASP A 60 -15.01 -2.01 4.38
N SER A 61 -16.28 -1.63 4.52
CA SER A 61 -17.18 -1.44 3.37
C SER A 61 -16.63 -0.43 2.38
N SER A 62 -16.14 0.70 2.90
CA SER A 62 -15.58 1.78 2.09
C SER A 62 -14.31 1.34 1.38
N GLY A 63 -13.42 0.68 2.10
CA GLY A 63 -12.15 0.19 1.54
C GLY A 63 -12.37 -0.85 0.46
N LYS A 64 -13.33 -1.74 0.65
CA LYS A 64 -13.69 -2.75 -0.36
C LYS A 64 -14.24 -2.11 -1.62
N ARG A 65 -15.04 -1.07 -1.47
CA ARG A 65 -15.60 -0.32 -2.59
C ARG A 65 -14.51 0.37 -3.39
N ILE A 66 -13.61 1.06 -2.70
CA ILE A 66 -12.48 1.74 -3.33
C ILE A 66 -11.58 0.73 -4.03
N ARG A 67 -11.31 -0.39 -3.39
CA ARG A 67 -10.52 -1.48 -3.98
C ARG A 67 -11.13 -1.98 -5.28
N GLY A 68 -12.46 -2.13 -5.32
CA GLY A 68 -13.18 -2.55 -6.52
C GLY A 68 -12.99 -1.56 -7.67
N ILE A 69 -13.10 -0.26 -7.38
CA ILE A 69 -12.89 0.79 -8.37
C ILE A 69 -11.45 0.75 -8.90
N LEU A 70 -10.48 0.63 -8.00
CA LEU A 70 -9.07 0.58 -8.38
C LEU A 70 -8.73 -0.69 -9.17
N ARG A 71 -9.35 -1.81 -8.82
CA ARG A 71 -9.16 -3.06 -9.56
C ARG A 71 -9.64 -2.93 -10.99
N ASP A 72 -10.75 -2.22 -11.21
CA ASP A 72 -11.25 -1.99 -12.56
C ASP A 72 -10.31 -1.12 -13.37
N LEU A 73 -9.67 -0.15 -12.72
CA LEU A 73 -8.69 0.72 -13.36
C LEU A 73 -7.34 0.02 -13.60
N PHE A 74 -6.93 -0.81 -12.66
CA PHE A 74 -5.66 -1.55 -12.70
C PHE A 74 -5.94 -3.04 -12.54
N PRO A 75 -6.40 -3.71 -13.63
CA PRO A 75 -6.80 -5.12 -13.51
C PRO A 75 -5.67 -6.08 -13.17
N ASP A 76 -4.42 -5.69 -13.43
CA ASP A 76 -3.27 -6.53 -13.11
C ASP A 76 -2.67 -6.23 -11.73
N ALA A 77 -3.30 -5.36 -10.95
CA ALA A 77 -2.78 -4.97 -9.64
C ALA A 77 -2.77 -6.13 -8.67
N GLU A 78 -1.74 -6.14 -7.83
CA GLU A 78 -1.69 -7.03 -6.68
C GLU A 78 -2.47 -6.38 -5.53
N HIS A 79 -3.10 -7.20 -4.71
CA HIS A 79 -3.91 -6.73 -3.60
C HIS A 79 -3.26 -7.09 -2.26
N ILE A 80 -3.05 -6.07 -1.45
CA ILE A 80 -2.55 -6.25 -0.09
C ILE A 80 -3.71 -6.01 0.86
N TYR A 81 -3.82 -6.84 1.89
CA TYR A 81 -4.91 -6.77 2.87
C TYR A 81 -4.32 -6.53 4.25
N THR A 82 -5.09 -5.88 5.13
CA THR A 82 -4.71 -5.78 6.52
C THR A 82 -4.80 -7.15 7.16
N ARG A 83 -4.02 -7.36 8.22
CA ARG A 83 -4.10 -8.60 8.98
C ARG A 83 -5.50 -8.73 9.57
N ARG A 84 -6.01 -9.95 9.62
CA ARG A 84 -7.30 -10.25 10.21
C ARG A 84 -7.41 -9.68 11.62
N GLY A 85 -8.51 -8.99 11.91
CA GLY A 85 -8.72 -8.30 13.17
C GLY A 85 -8.34 -6.83 13.15
N TYR A 86 -7.71 -6.36 12.07
CA TYR A 86 -7.35 -4.95 11.89
C TYR A 86 -8.02 -4.43 10.63
N PRO A 87 -9.16 -3.74 10.74
CA PRO A 87 -9.90 -3.30 9.56
C PRO A 87 -9.21 -2.17 8.79
N GLY A 88 -8.38 -1.36 9.45
CA GLY A 88 -7.75 -0.19 8.85
C GLY A 88 -6.24 -0.23 8.86
N VAL A 89 -5.63 0.33 7.81
CA VAL A 89 -4.18 0.43 7.69
C VAL A 89 -3.60 1.33 8.78
N GLU A 90 -4.25 2.44 9.04
CA GLU A 90 -3.77 3.46 9.97
C GLU A 90 -3.48 2.92 11.37
N HIS A 91 -4.34 2.04 11.85
CA HIS A 91 -4.24 1.50 13.21
C HIS A 91 -3.64 0.09 13.28
N THR A 92 -3.12 -0.39 12.17
CA THR A 92 -2.44 -1.69 12.15
C THR A 92 -1.02 -1.52 12.69
N PRO A 93 -0.59 -2.34 13.67
CA PRO A 93 0.80 -2.30 14.16
C PRO A 93 1.80 -2.52 13.03
N GLU A 94 2.96 -1.87 13.13
CA GLU A 94 3.98 -1.94 12.08
C GLU A 94 4.40 -3.37 11.75
N GLU A 95 4.54 -4.21 12.78
CA GLU A 95 4.92 -5.62 12.55
C GLU A 95 3.93 -6.35 11.64
N TYR A 96 2.66 -6.01 11.71
CA TYR A 96 1.63 -6.63 10.88
C TYR A 96 1.54 -6.00 9.50
N LEU A 97 1.92 -4.73 9.36
CA LEU A 97 2.10 -4.12 8.04
C LEU A 97 3.26 -4.78 7.31
N ILE A 98 4.38 -4.95 8.00
CA ILE A 98 5.57 -5.61 7.46
C ILE A 98 5.22 -7.02 6.99
N GLU A 99 4.48 -7.77 7.79
CA GLU A 99 4.05 -9.13 7.45
C GLU A 99 3.27 -9.15 6.13
N GLN A 100 2.37 -8.18 5.93
CA GLN A 100 1.58 -8.12 4.71
C GLN A 100 2.44 -7.75 3.49
N PHE A 101 3.42 -6.88 3.66
CA PHE A 101 4.36 -6.56 2.58
C PHE A 101 5.27 -7.73 2.25
N GLU A 102 5.68 -8.50 3.25
CA GLU A 102 6.44 -9.72 3.01
C GLU A 102 5.64 -10.72 2.19
N LYS A 103 4.37 -10.89 2.54
CA LYS A 103 3.47 -11.78 1.79
C LYS A 103 3.29 -11.32 0.35
N ALA A 104 3.40 -10.02 0.11
CA ALA A 104 3.29 -9.46 -1.23
C ALA A 104 4.60 -9.54 -2.03
N GLY A 105 5.66 -10.06 -1.42
CA GLY A 105 6.95 -10.20 -2.10
C GLY A 105 7.77 -8.93 -2.13
N LEU A 106 7.50 -7.99 -1.22
CA LEU A 106 8.16 -6.68 -1.21
C LEU A 106 9.24 -6.57 -0.13
N GLU A 107 9.75 -7.68 0.37
CA GLU A 107 10.70 -7.70 1.50
C GLU A 107 11.96 -6.89 1.23
N GLN A 108 12.41 -6.80 -0.02
CA GLN A 108 13.62 -6.03 -0.35
C GLN A 108 13.44 -4.52 -0.15
N TYR A 109 12.19 -4.06 -0.05
CA TYR A 109 11.89 -2.63 0.14
C TYR A 109 11.48 -2.30 1.57
N ILE A 110 11.50 -3.29 2.47
CA ILE A 110 11.05 -3.10 3.84
C ILE A 110 12.18 -2.56 4.70
N HIS A 111 11.88 -1.50 5.43
CA HIS A 111 12.76 -0.97 6.47
C HIS A 111 12.36 -1.67 7.77
N TYR A 112 13.12 -2.70 8.13
CA TYR A 112 12.86 -3.41 9.36
C TYR A 112 13.27 -2.57 10.57
N PRO A 113 12.49 -2.57 11.64
CA PRO A 113 12.86 -1.82 12.84
C PRO A 113 14.20 -2.32 13.38
N ILE A 114 15.02 -1.37 13.84
CA ILE A 114 16.26 -1.72 14.50
C ILE A 114 15.91 -2.32 15.86
N LYS A 115 16.33 -3.53 16.08
CA LYS A 115 16.15 -4.18 17.37
C LYS A 115 17.49 -4.18 18.09
N TYR A 116 17.48 -3.74 19.32
CA TYR A 116 18.65 -3.88 20.16
C TYR A 116 18.69 -5.32 20.64
N GLU A 117 19.78 -6.01 20.30
CA GLU A 117 19.96 -7.34 20.78
C GLU A 117 20.26 -7.30 22.28
N GLU A 118 19.59 -8.16 23.02
CA GLU A 118 19.82 -8.28 24.44
C GLU A 118 21.25 -8.78 24.68
N GLY A 119 21.93 -8.14 25.60
CA GLY A 119 23.30 -8.48 25.91
C GLY A 119 24.35 -7.80 25.08
N ILE A 120 23.92 -6.90 24.23
CA ILE A 120 24.84 -6.05 23.48
C ILE A 120 25.16 -4.83 24.30
#